data_95fe656002297a0151be7f52fc10976b
#
_entry.id   95fe656002297a0151be7f52fc10976b
#
_cell.length_a   1.000
_cell.length_b   1.000
_cell.length_c   1.000
_cell.angle_alpha   90.00
_cell.angle_beta   90.00
_cell.angle_gamma   90.00
#
_symmetry.space_group_name_H-M   'P 1'
#
loop_
_entity.id
_entity.type
_entity.pdbx_description
1 polymer ?
#
loop_
_entity_poly.entity_id
_entity_poly.type
_entity_poly.pdbx_seq_one_letter_code
_entity_poly.pdbx_strand_id
1 'polypeptide(L)'
;MDEFIKDRNEAIASGDIEKVRAYCKKYDIEIPEDENIFKAGMHKAICNMYLMPDSKISLEQYNRSYEWLIANGYTPSIVGGEE
;
A
#
# COMPACT_ATOMS: atom_id res chain seq x y z
N MET A 1 11.87 -17.22 -3.24
CA MET A 1 11.13 -16.03 -2.79
C MET A 1 9.96 -16.46 -1.94
N ASP A 2 9.78 -15.76 -0.86
CA ASP A 2 8.70 -16.04 0.06
C ASP A 2 7.37 -15.72 -0.60
N GLU A 3 6.47 -16.69 -0.65
CA GLU A 3 5.18 -16.51 -1.28
C GLU A 3 4.37 -15.43 -0.57
N PHE A 4 4.53 -15.31 0.74
CA PHE A 4 3.86 -14.28 1.52
C PHE A 4 4.22 -12.89 1.00
N ILE A 5 5.52 -12.66 0.79
CA ILE A 5 5.97 -11.34 0.31
C ILE A 5 5.55 -11.11 -1.12
N LYS A 6 5.60 -12.15 -1.95
CA LYS A 6 5.17 -12.03 -3.34
C LYS A 6 3.69 -11.67 -3.43
N ASP A 7 2.86 -12.36 -2.66
CA ASP A 7 1.42 -12.09 -2.66
C ASP A 7 1.13 -10.68 -2.17
N ARG A 8 1.85 -10.24 -1.13
CA ARG A 8 1.67 -8.90 -0.61
C ARG A 8 1.97 -7.86 -1.68
N ASN A 9 3.10 -8.04 -2.35
CA ASN A 9 3.52 -7.06 -3.35
C ASN A 9 2.55 -7.01 -4.52
N GLU A 10 2.04 -8.15 -4.95
CA GLU A 10 1.09 -8.18 -6.05
C GLU A 10 -0.22 -7.51 -5.68
N ALA A 11 -0.71 -7.78 -4.45
CA ALA A 11 -1.96 -7.17 -4.02
C ALA A 11 -1.85 -5.66 -3.93
N ILE A 12 -0.76 -5.17 -3.36
CA ILE A 12 -0.55 -3.73 -3.20
C ILE A 12 -0.33 -3.07 -4.54
N ALA A 13 0.45 -3.69 -5.41
CA ALA A 13 0.75 -3.12 -6.72
C ALA A 13 -0.49 -3.02 -7.60
N SER A 14 -1.50 -3.86 -7.33
CA SER A 14 -2.74 -3.80 -8.10
C SER A 14 -3.50 -2.49 -7.84
N GLY A 15 -3.31 -1.90 -6.67
CA GLY A 15 -4.06 -0.71 -6.31
C GLY A 15 -5.51 -0.98 -5.99
N ASP A 16 -5.89 -2.25 -5.91
CA ASP A 16 -7.27 -2.65 -5.68
C ASP A 16 -7.43 -3.06 -4.22
N ILE A 17 -8.21 -2.27 -3.47
CA ILE A 17 -8.36 -2.51 -2.05
C ILE A 17 -8.97 -3.88 -1.76
N GLU A 18 -9.78 -4.41 -2.68
CA GLU A 18 -10.38 -5.71 -2.46
C GLU A 18 -9.34 -6.82 -2.58
N LYS A 19 -8.35 -6.65 -3.43
CA LYS A 19 -7.26 -7.62 -3.52
C LYS A 19 -6.39 -7.58 -2.27
N VAL A 20 -6.17 -6.38 -1.73
CA VAL A 20 -5.43 -6.25 -0.49
C VAL A 20 -6.21 -6.88 0.65
N ARG A 21 -7.53 -6.71 0.66
CA ARG A 21 -8.38 -7.32 1.68
C ARG A 21 -8.31 -8.84 1.60
N ALA A 22 -8.34 -9.39 0.39
CA ALA A 22 -8.26 -10.84 0.21
C ALA A 22 -6.91 -11.37 0.68
N TYR A 23 -5.85 -10.63 0.41
CA TYR A 23 -4.52 -11.00 0.88
C TYR A 23 -4.49 -11.04 2.42
N CYS A 24 -5.07 -10.03 3.06
CA CYS A 24 -5.09 -10.01 4.52
C CYS A 24 -5.86 -11.20 5.08
N LYS A 25 -6.98 -11.56 4.45
CA LYS A 25 -7.75 -12.70 4.91
C LYS A 25 -6.99 -14.00 4.71
N LYS A 26 -6.29 -14.12 3.60
CA LYS A 26 -5.54 -15.34 3.31
C LYS A 26 -4.47 -15.60 4.36
N TYR A 27 -3.82 -14.55 4.85
CA TYR A 27 -2.73 -14.70 5.80
C TYR A 27 -3.12 -14.30 7.21
N ASP A 28 -4.42 -14.17 7.47
CA ASP A 28 -4.94 -13.90 8.81
C ASP A 28 -4.36 -12.62 9.39
N ILE A 29 -4.25 -11.60 8.56
CA ILE A 29 -3.76 -10.30 8.97
C ILE A 29 -4.96 -9.43 9.35
N GLU A 30 -4.86 -8.76 10.47
CA GLU A 30 -5.96 -7.94 10.97
C GLU A 30 -6.22 -6.77 10.02
N ILE A 31 -7.51 -6.55 9.71
CA ILE A 31 -7.93 -5.46 8.84
C ILE A 31 -8.57 -4.40 9.72
N PRO A 32 -8.13 -3.13 9.62
CA PRO A 32 -8.75 -2.06 10.40
C PRO A 32 -10.23 -1.94 10.09
N GLU A 33 -11.00 -1.60 11.09
CA GLU A 33 -12.44 -1.41 10.88
C GLU A 33 -12.72 -0.17 10.06
N ASP A 34 -11.89 0.85 10.23
CA ASP A 34 -12.04 2.09 9.47
C ASP A 34 -11.50 1.90 8.07
N GLU A 35 -12.39 1.97 7.09
CA GLU A 35 -12.02 1.76 5.69
C GLU A 35 -10.96 2.76 5.24
N ASN A 36 -11.03 3.99 5.71
CA ASN A 36 -10.05 5.00 5.31
C ASN A 36 -8.67 4.67 5.85
N ILE A 37 -8.60 4.16 7.07
CA ILE A 37 -7.31 3.75 7.63
C ILE A 37 -6.73 2.60 6.83
N PHE A 38 -7.57 1.67 6.44
CA PHE A 38 -7.14 0.53 5.64
C PHE A 38 -6.61 1.00 4.28
N LYS A 39 -7.34 1.91 3.62
CA LYS A 39 -6.91 2.45 2.35
C LYS A 39 -5.62 3.25 2.49
N ALA A 40 -5.48 4.01 3.57
CA ALA A 40 -4.26 4.76 3.81
C ALA A 40 -3.05 3.83 3.91
N GLY A 41 -3.23 2.70 4.57
CA GLY A 41 -2.17 1.71 4.66
C GLY A 41 -1.74 1.21 3.30
N MET A 42 -2.72 0.92 2.42
CA MET A 42 -2.43 0.49 1.07
C MET A 42 -1.68 1.56 0.29
N HIS A 43 -2.15 2.81 0.35
CA HIS A 43 -1.51 3.88 -0.42
C HIS A 43 -0.11 4.20 0.11
N LYS A 44 0.09 4.11 1.42
CA LYS A 44 1.44 4.29 1.97
C LYS A 44 2.36 3.18 1.49
N ALA A 45 1.86 1.96 1.43
CA ALA A 45 2.64 0.83 0.95
C ALA A 45 3.00 1.00 -0.53
N ILE A 46 2.08 1.53 -1.33
CA ILE A 46 2.37 1.79 -2.73
C ILE A 46 3.51 2.79 -2.86
N CYS A 47 3.48 3.86 -2.09
CA CYS A 47 4.54 4.85 -2.12
C CYS A 47 5.88 4.26 -1.70
N ASN A 48 5.86 3.41 -0.67
CA ASN A 48 7.06 2.71 -0.24
C ASN A 48 7.62 1.82 -1.33
N MET A 49 6.74 1.06 -1.98
CA MET A 49 7.17 0.13 -3.00
C MET A 49 7.75 0.84 -4.22
N TYR A 50 7.23 2.02 -4.53
CA TYR A 50 7.73 2.77 -5.67
C TYR A 50 9.22 3.09 -5.52
N LEU A 51 9.67 3.26 -4.29
CA LEU A 51 11.07 3.61 -4.02
C LEU A 51 12.00 2.40 -4.02
N MET A 52 11.46 1.21 -4.14
CA MET A 52 12.29 0.01 -4.16
C MET A 52 12.82 -0.26 -5.57
N PRO A 53 14.05 -0.84 -5.66
CA PRO A 53 14.68 -1.02 -6.96
C PRO A 53 13.88 -1.84 -7.96
N ASP A 54 13.21 -2.87 -7.51
CA ASP A 54 12.47 -3.76 -8.40
C ASP A 54 10.98 -3.52 -8.37
N SER A 55 10.60 -2.28 -8.11
CA SER A 55 9.20 -1.94 -7.97
C SER A 55 8.46 -2.04 -9.29
N LYS A 56 7.23 -2.55 -9.24
CA LYS A 56 6.35 -2.56 -10.38
C LYS A 56 5.35 -1.42 -10.35
N ILE A 57 5.52 -0.52 -9.42
CA ILE A 57 4.65 0.64 -9.28
C ILE A 57 5.06 1.69 -10.30
N SER A 58 4.10 2.18 -11.08
CA SER A 58 4.37 3.24 -12.04
C SER A 58 4.37 4.58 -11.35
N LEU A 59 4.97 5.57 -12.00
CA LEU A 59 4.95 6.94 -11.47
C LEU A 59 3.52 7.44 -11.34
N GLU A 60 2.67 7.10 -12.29
CA GLU A 60 1.28 7.53 -12.24
C GLU A 60 0.58 6.95 -11.01
N GLN A 61 0.82 5.68 -10.73
CA GLN A 61 0.21 5.04 -9.56
C GLN A 61 0.74 5.65 -8.27
N TYR A 62 2.04 5.93 -8.23
CA TYR A 62 2.64 6.59 -7.08
C TYR A 62 2.00 7.95 -6.84
N ASN A 63 1.84 8.74 -7.91
CA ASN A 63 1.25 10.07 -7.77
C ASN A 63 -0.19 10.01 -7.29
N ARG A 64 -0.96 9.05 -7.77
CA ARG A 64 -2.34 8.90 -7.33
C ARG A 64 -2.42 8.58 -5.85
N SER A 65 -1.58 7.68 -5.39
CA SER A 65 -1.56 7.33 -3.98
C SER A 65 -1.10 8.48 -3.12
N TYR A 66 -0.08 9.19 -3.59
CA TYR A 66 0.42 10.36 -2.88
C TYR A 66 -0.69 11.41 -2.73
N GLU A 67 -1.40 11.70 -3.82
CA GLU A 67 -2.47 12.69 -3.78
C GLU A 67 -3.62 12.25 -2.90
N TRP A 68 -3.94 10.96 -2.94
CA TRP A 68 -5.00 10.44 -2.10
C TRP A 68 -4.66 10.62 -0.62
N LEU A 69 -3.41 10.35 -0.26
CA LEU A 69 -2.99 10.49 1.13
C LEU A 69 -3.09 11.95 1.59
N ILE A 70 -2.59 12.86 0.77
CA ILE A 70 -2.64 14.28 1.09
C ILE A 70 -4.09 14.73 1.24
N ALA A 71 -4.94 14.35 0.30
CA ALA A 71 -6.34 14.78 0.30
C ALA A 71 -7.09 14.28 1.53
N ASN A 72 -6.66 13.18 2.10
CA ASN A 72 -7.32 12.60 3.27
C ASN A 72 -6.60 12.89 4.58
N GLY A 73 -5.65 13.79 4.56
CA GLY A 73 -4.99 14.24 5.79
C GLY A 73 -3.90 13.32 6.29
N TYR A 74 -3.39 12.45 5.45
CA TYR A 74 -2.32 11.55 5.84
C TYR A 74 -0.99 12.02 5.29
N THR A 75 0.09 11.64 5.95
CA THR A 75 1.43 11.94 5.50
C THR A 75 1.93 10.79 4.63
N PRO A 76 2.33 11.07 3.40
CA PRO A 76 2.83 9.99 2.55
C PRO A 76 4.25 9.58 2.89
N SER A 77 4.78 10.10 3.92
CA SER A 77 6.12 9.78 4.33
C SER A 77 6.24 8.31 4.65
N ILE A 78 7.30 7.73 4.25
CA ILE A 78 7.42 6.39 4.35
C ILE A 78 8.55 5.98 5.17
N VAL A 79 9.60 6.37 4.86
CA VAL A 79 10.68 5.85 5.49
C VAL A 79 10.92 6.51 6.72
N GLY A 80 10.97 5.74 7.66
CA GLY A 80 11.43 6.15 8.84
C GLY A 80 11.14 7.52 9.13
N GLY A 81 10.51 7.69 8.79
CA GLY A 81 10.17 8.75 9.01
C GLY A 81 10.71 9.83 9.60
N GLU A 82 10.90 10.16 9.57
CA GLU A 82 11.02 11.04 9.98
C GLU A 82 10.52 11.87 9.84
N GLU A 83 9.98 12.24 10.08
CA GLU A 83 9.50 12.96 10.14
C GLU A 83 9.42 13.28 10.53
#